data_47f134015eff2ea65a86f778bd09ebc9
#
_entry.id   47f134015eff2ea65a86f778bd09ebc9
#
_cell.length_a   1.000
_cell.length_b   1.000
_cell.length_c   1.000
_cell.angle_alpha   90.00
_cell.angle_beta   90.00
_cell.angle_gamma   90.00
#
_symmetry.space_group_name_H-M   'P 1'
#
loop_
_entity.id
_entity.type
_entity.pdbx_description
1 polymer ?
#
loop_
_entity_poly.entity_id
_entity_poly.type
_entity_poly.pdbx_seq_one_letter_code
_entity_poly.pdbx_strand_id
1 'polypeptide(L)'
;MARKIRYINPEIKKIHGLEFDEAKQSKNDLVCPKLTAENIKLVHEYVINQSSYSNDSGDDFVQKYFRDHKGDISLSSIITKVILINTVDSTNLKQLLGKDYYKIVAQKIIDYNLEEIIKNGDDFGETFKNVASFPAKKNSKKDDLNLFVFFSKYITRVNQYCYDKTDYSILDTVVKNNLKHFHTNETPIPNIEELRKSYDFDRYCAIFNPILENFSDITREMIDHFIWFVFKEEAVGDK
;
A
#
# COMPACT_ATOMS: atom_id res chain seq x y z
N MET A 1 33.53 -22.40 -2.09
CA MET A 1 32.07 -22.56 -2.14
C MET A 1 31.52 -21.39 -2.91
N ALA A 2 30.78 -21.60 -4.02
CA ALA A 2 30.15 -20.54 -4.79
C ALA A 2 29.04 -19.92 -3.93
N ARG A 3 29.07 -18.60 -3.73
CA ARG A 3 28.02 -17.86 -3.02
C ARG A 3 26.71 -18.00 -3.80
N LYS A 4 25.64 -18.40 -3.11
CA LYS A 4 24.31 -18.54 -3.71
C LYS A 4 23.69 -17.13 -3.77
N ILE A 5 23.62 -16.56 -4.97
CA ILE A 5 22.88 -15.30 -5.22
C ILE A 5 21.40 -15.55 -4.90
N ARG A 6 20.84 -14.83 -3.92
CA ARG A 6 19.42 -14.87 -3.61
C ARG A 6 18.72 -13.72 -4.30
N TYR A 7 17.82 -14.01 -5.20
CA TYR A 7 16.82 -13.04 -5.66
C TYR A 7 15.75 -12.90 -4.59
N ILE A 8 15.31 -11.69 -4.33
CA ILE A 8 14.31 -11.41 -3.29
C ILE A 8 12.98 -12.10 -3.65
N ASN A 9 12.57 -12.01 -4.92
CA ASN A 9 11.45 -12.78 -5.46
C ASN A 9 11.96 -13.60 -6.65
N PRO A 10 11.84 -14.95 -6.64
CA PRO A 10 12.27 -15.80 -7.75
C PRO A 10 11.56 -15.50 -9.08
N GLU A 11 10.35 -14.98 -9.06
CA GLU A 11 9.57 -14.60 -10.24
C GLU A 11 10.20 -13.44 -11.03
N ILE A 12 11.05 -12.62 -10.37
CA ILE A 12 11.81 -11.54 -11.01
C ILE A 12 12.61 -12.04 -12.21
N LYS A 13 13.10 -13.28 -12.15
CA LYS A 13 13.86 -13.89 -13.25
C LYS A 13 13.03 -14.11 -14.52
N LYS A 14 11.70 -14.11 -14.41
CA LYS A 14 10.79 -14.24 -15.55
C LYS A 14 10.59 -12.94 -16.32
N ILE A 15 10.98 -11.82 -15.72
CA ILE A 15 10.87 -10.50 -16.33
C ILE A 15 12.16 -10.22 -17.11
N HIS A 16 12.06 -10.21 -18.44
CA HIS A 16 13.19 -9.92 -19.30
C HIS A 16 13.47 -8.41 -19.32
N GLY A 17 14.73 -8.04 -19.42
CA GLY A 17 15.15 -6.64 -19.56
C GLY A 17 15.38 -5.88 -18.24
N LEU A 18 15.17 -6.53 -17.09
CA LEU A 18 15.44 -5.87 -15.80
C LEU A 18 16.95 -5.58 -15.63
N GLU A 19 17.26 -4.35 -15.26
CA GLU A 19 18.57 -3.94 -14.80
C GLU A 19 18.73 -4.17 -13.29
N PHE A 20 19.89 -4.69 -12.89
CA PHE A 20 20.22 -4.98 -11.49
C PHE A 20 21.36 -4.09 -11.00
N ASP A 21 21.34 -3.76 -9.71
CA ASP A 21 22.39 -2.97 -9.08
C ASP A 21 23.58 -3.87 -8.72
N GLU A 22 24.65 -3.79 -9.51
CA GLU A 22 25.90 -4.53 -9.26
C GLU A 22 26.68 -4.00 -8.04
N ALA A 23 26.43 -2.76 -7.63
CA ALA A 23 27.23 -2.07 -6.61
C ALA A 23 26.86 -2.45 -5.17
N LYS A 24 25.71 -3.05 -4.94
CA LYS A 24 25.25 -3.46 -3.60
C LYS A 24 25.55 -4.93 -3.31
N GLN A 25 26.73 -5.41 -3.64
CA GLN A 25 27.26 -6.67 -3.13
C GLN A 25 27.63 -6.52 -1.64
N SER A 26 26.66 -6.34 -0.80
CA SER A 26 26.83 -6.46 0.65
C SER A 26 26.84 -7.94 1.06
N LYS A 27 27.28 -8.23 2.27
CA LYS A 27 27.54 -9.59 2.81
C LYS A 27 26.40 -10.63 2.66
N ASN A 28 25.25 -10.25 2.17
CA ASN A 28 24.06 -11.07 1.93
C ASN A 28 23.60 -10.97 0.47
N ASP A 29 24.45 -11.13 -0.51
CA ASP A 29 24.22 -11.32 -1.96
C ASP A 29 22.75 -11.24 -2.47
N LEU A 30 21.98 -10.27 -1.99
CA LEU A 30 20.62 -9.96 -2.43
C LEU A 30 20.71 -9.10 -3.68
N VAL A 31 20.32 -9.64 -4.82
CA VAL A 31 20.27 -8.93 -6.09
C VAL A 31 18.90 -8.25 -6.18
N CYS A 32 18.90 -6.92 -6.10
CA CYS A 32 17.70 -6.10 -6.24
C CYS A 32 17.70 -5.41 -7.61
N PRO A 33 16.57 -5.37 -8.34
CA PRO A 33 16.44 -4.52 -9.50
C PRO A 33 16.70 -3.06 -9.14
N LYS A 34 17.37 -2.32 -10.03
CA LYS A 34 17.54 -0.87 -9.89
C LYS A 34 16.19 -0.19 -9.88
N LEU A 35 16.05 0.90 -9.14
CA LEU A 35 14.88 1.78 -9.22
C LEU A 35 15.04 2.70 -10.44
N THR A 36 14.61 2.22 -11.60
CA THR A 36 14.57 2.97 -12.87
C THR A 36 13.14 2.97 -13.40
N ALA A 37 12.79 3.97 -14.20
CA ALA A 37 11.47 4.03 -14.84
C ALA A 37 11.16 2.76 -15.63
N GLU A 38 12.16 2.25 -16.39
CA GLU A 38 12.02 1.04 -17.19
C GLU A 38 11.73 -0.19 -16.33
N ASN A 39 12.50 -0.42 -15.25
CA ASN A 39 12.27 -1.53 -14.36
C ASN A 39 10.91 -1.46 -13.67
N ILE A 40 10.48 -0.25 -13.25
CA ILE A 40 9.16 -0.04 -12.64
C ILE A 40 8.05 -0.44 -13.62
N LYS A 41 8.14 -0.01 -14.89
CA LYS A 41 7.16 -0.35 -15.93
C LYS A 41 7.14 -1.85 -16.22
N LEU A 42 8.29 -2.48 -16.40
CA LEU A 42 8.39 -3.93 -16.68
C LEU A 42 7.75 -4.75 -15.57
N VAL A 43 8.01 -4.40 -14.32
CA VAL A 43 7.39 -5.10 -13.17
C VAL A 43 5.89 -4.83 -13.11
N HIS A 44 5.45 -3.60 -13.33
CA HIS A 44 4.04 -3.25 -13.33
C HIS A 44 3.26 -4.01 -14.41
N GLU A 45 3.76 -4.03 -15.65
CA GLU A 45 3.17 -4.79 -16.76
C GLU A 45 3.11 -6.29 -16.44
N TYR A 46 4.17 -6.84 -15.83
CA TYR A 46 4.18 -8.24 -15.42
C TYR A 46 3.11 -8.52 -14.36
N VAL A 47 2.97 -7.68 -13.34
CA VAL A 47 1.97 -7.82 -12.28
C VAL A 47 0.55 -7.75 -12.84
N ILE A 48 0.25 -6.78 -13.70
CA ILE A 48 -1.06 -6.64 -14.33
C ILE A 48 -1.38 -7.85 -15.21
N ASN A 49 -0.43 -8.30 -16.03
CA ASN A 49 -0.64 -9.45 -16.91
C ASN A 49 -0.85 -10.75 -16.12
N GLN A 50 -0.22 -10.92 -14.96
CA GLN A 50 -0.46 -12.07 -14.08
C GLN A 50 -1.86 -12.02 -13.44
N SER A 51 -2.34 -10.84 -13.03
CA SER A 51 -3.68 -10.67 -12.46
C SER A 51 -4.80 -10.89 -13.51
N SER A 52 -4.55 -10.54 -14.77
CA SER A 52 -5.52 -10.75 -15.87
C SER A 52 -5.67 -12.22 -16.30
N TYR A 53 -4.71 -13.09 -15.95
CA TYR A 53 -4.83 -14.53 -16.22
C TYR A 53 -5.80 -15.26 -15.27
N SER A 54 -6.13 -14.68 -14.13
CA SER A 54 -7.19 -15.17 -13.27
C SER A 54 -8.47 -14.39 -13.56
N ASN A 55 -9.24 -14.81 -14.58
CA ASN A 55 -10.59 -14.26 -14.90
C ASN A 55 -11.59 -14.31 -13.73
N ASP A 56 -11.15 -14.70 -12.54
CA ASP A 56 -11.88 -14.79 -11.27
C ASP A 56 -11.13 -14.10 -10.14
N SER A 57 -10.30 -13.07 -10.41
CA SER A 57 -9.62 -12.37 -9.33
C SER A 57 -10.64 -11.56 -8.53
N GLY A 58 -10.63 -11.73 -7.21
CA GLY A 58 -11.48 -10.92 -6.31
C GLY A 58 -11.28 -9.41 -6.51
N ASP A 59 -10.15 -9.01 -7.10
CA ASP A 59 -9.82 -7.63 -7.42
C ASP A 59 -10.75 -7.03 -8.48
N ASP A 60 -11.12 -7.76 -9.53
CA ASP A 60 -12.05 -7.27 -10.56
C ASP A 60 -13.44 -6.99 -9.97
N PHE A 61 -13.90 -7.85 -9.07
CA PHE A 61 -15.15 -7.63 -8.34
C PHE A 61 -15.07 -6.39 -7.45
N VAL A 62 -13.96 -6.20 -6.75
CA VAL A 62 -13.73 -5.03 -5.89
C VAL A 62 -13.73 -3.75 -6.72
N GLN A 63 -12.95 -3.70 -7.81
CA GLN A 63 -12.91 -2.55 -8.70
C GLN A 63 -14.29 -2.20 -9.24
N LYS A 64 -15.04 -3.21 -9.75
CA LYS A 64 -16.38 -3.02 -10.26
C LYS A 64 -17.31 -2.47 -9.19
N TYR A 65 -17.30 -3.04 -7.98
CA TYR A 65 -18.16 -2.56 -6.91
C TYR A 65 -17.87 -1.10 -6.56
N PHE A 66 -16.58 -0.72 -6.45
CA PHE A 66 -16.19 0.66 -6.14
C PHE A 66 -16.62 1.64 -7.23
N ARG A 67 -16.47 1.29 -8.50
CA ARG A 67 -16.93 2.11 -9.64
C ARG A 67 -18.45 2.28 -9.65
N ASP A 68 -19.19 1.20 -9.49
CA ASP A 68 -20.66 1.20 -9.50
C ASP A 68 -21.25 2.00 -8.31
N HIS A 69 -20.51 2.11 -7.20
CA HIS A 69 -20.90 2.83 -5.97
C HIS A 69 -20.03 4.07 -5.70
N LYS A 70 -19.51 4.69 -6.77
CA LYS A 70 -18.78 5.95 -6.68
C LYS A 70 -19.65 7.04 -6.09
N GLY A 71 -19.16 7.69 -5.01
CA GLY A 71 -19.88 8.76 -4.33
C GLY A 71 -21.10 8.31 -3.50
N ASP A 72 -21.39 7.01 -3.44
CA ASP A 72 -22.41 6.49 -2.53
C ASP A 72 -21.86 6.38 -1.11
N ILE A 73 -22.25 7.33 -0.26
CA ILE A 73 -21.87 7.44 1.16
C ILE A 73 -22.89 6.77 2.09
N SER A 74 -23.84 6.00 1.57
CA SER A 74 -24.75 5.24 2.41
C SER A 74 -23.97 4.25 3.29
N LEU A 75 -24.46 4.03 4.51
CA LEU A 75 -23.81 3.11 5.46
C LEU A 75 -23.62 1.71 4.87
N SER A 76 -24.57 1.22 4.09
CA SER A 76 -24.49 -0.10 3.44
C SER A 76 -23.37 -0.17 2.39
N SER A 77 -23.23 0.88 1.58
CA SER A 77 -22.17 0.97 0.57
C SER A 77 -20.79 1.01 1.23
N ILE A 78 -20.60 1.89 2.21
CA ILE A 78 -19.32 2.01 2.93
C ILE A 78 -18.99 0.72 3.69
N ILE A 79 -19.96 0.05 4.34
CA ILE A 79 -19.75 -1.27 4.97
C ILE A 79 -19.21 -2.27 3.95
N THR A 80 -19.81 -2.33 2.76
CA THR A 80 -19.38 -3.28 1.73
C THR A 80 -17.95 -2.97 1.26
N LYS A 81 -17.62 -1.71 1.02
CA LYS A 81 -16.25 -1.28 0.68
C LYS A 81 -15.25 -1.70 1.77
N VAL A 82 -15.58 -1.48 3.06
CA VAL A 82 -14.74 -1.90 4.20
C VAL A 82 -14.52 -3.41 4.23
N ILE A 83 -15.56 -4.21 4.02
CA ILE A 83 -15.48 -5.67 3.99
C ILE A 83 -14.60 -6.14 2.83
N LEU A 84 -14.79 -5.58 1.64
CA LEU A 84 -14.01 -5.94 0.45
C LEU A 84 -12.52 -5.68 0.65
N ILE A 85 -12.14 -4.48 1.10
CA ILE A 85 -10.74 -4.15 1.39
C ILE A 85 -10.17 -5.05 2.49
N ASN A 86 -10.92 -5.29 3.58
CA ASN A 86 -10.43 -6.18 4.63
C ASN A 86 -10.21 -7.62 4.13
N THR A 87 -11.00 -8.08 3.17
CA THR A 87 -10.90 -9.44 2.62
C THR A 87 -9.74 -9.56 1.63
N VAL A 88 -9.68 -8.68 0.63
CA VAL A 88 -8.67 -8.74 -0.43
C VAL A 88 -7.28 -8.38 0.10
N ASP A 89 -7.18 -7.32 0.88
CA ASP A 89 -5.92 -6.82 1.41
C ASP A 89 -5.52 -7.43 2.77
N SER A 90 -6.25 -8.42 3.28
CA SER A 90 -5.94 -9.21 4.49
C SER A 90 -5.62 -8.35 5.74
N THR A 91 -6.40 -7.30 6.00
CA THR A 91 -6.08 -6.33 7.07
C THR A 91 -6.47 -6.76 8.48
N ASN A 92 -7.11 -7.93 8.62
CA ASN A 92 -7.45 -8.58 9.91
C ASN A 92 -8.28 -7.72 10.89
N LEU A 93 -9.13 -6.82 10.40
CA LEU A 93 -9.93 -5.92 11.23
C LEU A 93 -10.81 -6.65 12.26
N LYS A 94 -11.32 -7.84 11.91
CA LYS A 94 -12.12 -8.65 12.83
C LYS A 94 -11.34 -9.05 14.09
N GLN A 95 -10.07 -9.38 13.98
CA GLN A 95 -9.23 -9.69 15.14
C GLN A 95 -8.97 -8.45 15.98
N LEU A 96 -8.82 -7.30 15.35
CA LEU A 96 -8.48 -6.04 15.98
C LEU A 96 -9.68 -5.42 16.69
N LEU A 97 -10.82 -5.27 16.00
CA LEU A 97 -12.00 -4.53 16.44
C LEU A 97 -13.18 -5.42 16.91
N GLY A 98 -13.16 -6.73 16.59
CA GLY A 98 -14.23 -7.65 16.89
C GLY A 98 -15.23 -7.83 15.74
N LYS A 99 -16.37 -8.50 16.03
CA LYS A 99 -17.32 -8.95 14.99
C LYS A 99 -18.02 -7.82 14.23
N ASP A 100 -18.22 -6.67 14.86
CA ASP A 100 -18.93 -5.54 14.27
C ASP A 100 -17.99 -4.48 13.66
N TYR A 101 -16.72 -4.85 13.39
CA TYR A 101 -15.68 -3.96 12.89
C TYR A 101 -16.11 -3.13 11.67
N TYR A 102 -16.84 -3.75 10.75
CA TYR A 102 -17.29 -3.11 9.51
C TYR A 102 -18.19 -1.90 9.75
N LYS A 103 -19.10 -1.99 10.75
CA LYS A 103 -20.00 -0.88 11.11
C LYS A 103 -19.22 0.27 11.74
N ILE A 104 -18.33 -0.07 12.69
CA ILE A 104 -17.55 0.91 13.44
C ILE A 104 -16.62 1.69 12.50
N VAL A 105 -15.95 0.99 11.59
CA VAL A 105 -15.05 1.61 10.59
C VAL A 105 -15.84 2.44 9.57
N ALA A 106 -16.94 1.88 9.04
CA ALA A 106 -17.81 2.58 8.08
C ALA A 106 -18.38 3.88 8.67
N GLN A 107 -18.83 3.85 9.92
CA GLN A 107 -19.36 5.04 10.58
C GLN A 107 -18.30 6.14 10.68
N LYS A 108 -17.04 5.81 11.04
CA LYS A 108 -15.96 6.80 11.05
C LYS A 108 -15.68 7.39 9.66
N ILE A 109 -15.70 6.58 8.61
CA ILE A 109 -15.53 7.06 7.24
C ILE A 109 -16.58 8.11 6.89
N ILE A 110 -17.84 7.86 7.29
CA ILE A 110 -18.96 8.78 7.07
C ILE A 110 -18.82 10.03 7.94
N ASP A 111 -18.62 9.88 9.25
CA ASP A 111 -18.55 10.98 10.21
C ASP A 111 -17.47 12.00 9.88
N TYR A 112 -16.37 11.55 9.30
CA TYR A 112 -15.24 12.41 8.91
C TYR A 112 -15.20 12.77 7.42
N ASN A 113 -16.26 12.42 6.66
CA ASN A 113 -16.38 12.78 5.24
C ASN A 113 -15.19 12.30 4.37
N LEU A 114 -14.63 11.14 4.73
CA LEU A 114 -13.35 10.68 4.18
C LEU A 114 -13.36 10.55 2.65
N GLU A 115 -14.46 10.05 2.05
CA GLU A 115 -14.54 9.88 0.60
C GLU A 115 -14.58 11.21 -0.18
N GLU A 116 -15.09 12.29 0.43
CA GLU A 116 -15.05 13.62 -0.20
C GLU A 116 -13.63 14.21 -0.19
N ILE A 117 -12.86 14.01 0.90
CA ILE A 117 -11.44 14.37 0.96
C ILE A 117 -10.66 13.64 -0.14
N ILE A 118 -10.87 12.33 -0.27
CA ILE A 118 -10.21 11.50 -1.31
C ILE A 118 -10.57 12.00 -2.71
N LYS A 119 -11.85 12.30 -2.97
CA LYS A 119 -12.35 12.79 -4.25
C LYS A 119 -11.69 14.10 -4.65
N ASN A 120 -11.55 15.02 -3.70
CA ASN A 120 -10.96 16.35 -3.92
C ASN A 120 -9.44 16.29 -4.09
N GLY A 121 -8.77 15.28 -3.53
CA GLY A 121 -7.32 15.19 -3.46
C GLY A 121 -6.73 16.10 -2.39
N ASP A 122 -7.52 16.41 -1.34
CA ASP A 122 -7.10 17.24 -0.24
C ASP A 122 -6.16 16.50 0.71
N ASP A 123 -5.33 17.24 1.45
CA ASP A 123 -4.53 16.70 2.55
C ASP A 123 -5.45 16.23 3.70
N PHE A 124 -5.07 15.15 4.34
CA PHE A 124 -5.88 14.56 5.42
C PHE A 124 -5.65 15.24 6.77
N GLY A 125 -4.44 15.67 7.05
CA GLY A 125 -4.07 16.29 8.31
C GLY A 125 -4.56 15.49 9.54
N GLU A 126 -5.23 16.16 10.49
CA GLU A 126 -5.80 15.52 11.69
C GLU A 126 -6.95 14.55 11.37
N THR A 127 -7.60 14.66 10.21
CA THR A 127 -8.69 13.74 9.82
C THR A 127 -8.19 12.31 9.71
N PHE A 128 -6.97 12.09 9.16
CA PHE A 128 -6.42 10.74 9.09
C PHE A 128 -6.25 10.10 10.47
N LYS A 129 -5.75 10.84 11.45
CA LYS A 129 -5.63 10.37 12.84
C LYS A 129 -6.99 10.02 13.42
N ASN A 130 -7.98 10.89 13.21
CA ASN A 130 -9.33 10.70 13.73
C ASN A 130 -10.01 9.44 13.17
N VAL A 131 -9.83 9.12 11.87
CA VAL A 131 -10.39 7.90 11.27
C VAL A 131 -9.58 6.66 11.60
N ALA A 132 -8.26 6.74 11.71
CA ALA A 132 -7.37 5.59 11.85
C ALA A 132 -7.06 5.20 13.31
N SER A 133 -7.37 6.05 14.30
CA SER A 133 -7.20 5.75 15.72
C SER A 133 -8.49 5.20 16.32
N PHE A 134 -8.41 4.07 17.01
CA PHE A 134 -9.51 3.42 17.70
C PHE A 134 -9.15 3.12 19.16
N PRO A 135 -10.13 3.11 20.09
CA PRO A 135 -9.86 2.71 21.45
C PRO A 135 -9.26 1.31 21.52
N ALA A 136 -8.19 1.15 22.25
CA ALA A 136 -7.62 -0.18 22.49
C ALA A 136 -8.54 -1.02 23.36
N LYS A 137 -8.44 -2.36 23.26
CA LYS A 137 -9.18 -3.28 24.14
C LYS A 137 -8.76 -3.04 25.60
N LYS A 138 -9.70 -3.19 26.54
CA LYS A 138 -9.54 -2.93 28.00
C LYS A 138 -8.26 -3.52 28.64
N ASN A 139 -7.70 -4.59 28.08
CA ASN A 139 -6.51 -5.25 28.61
C ASN A 139 -5.26 -5.02 27.72
N SER A 140 -5.30 -4.08 26.80
CA SER A 140 -4.16 -3.72 25.97
C SER A 140 -3.18 -2.84 26.73
N LYS A 141 -1.88 -3.05 26.50
CA LYS A 141 -0.82 -2.13 26.97
C LYS A 141 -0.73 -0.84 26.15
N LYS A 142 -1.57 -0.70 25.13
CA LYS A 142 -1.61 0.46 24.22
C LYS A 142 -2.85 1.27 24.52
N ASP A 143 -2.71 2.58 24.43
CA ASP A 143 -3.82 3.52 24.65
C ASP A 143 -4.80 3.50 23.47
N ASP A 144 -4.28 3.26 22.25
CA ASP A 144 -5.05 3.20 21.03
C ASP A 144 -4.64 2.02 20.12
N LEU A 145 -5.56 1.67 19.21
CA LEU A 145 -5.35 0.75 18.12
C LEU A 145 -5.19 1.55 16.84
N ASN A 146 -4.00 1.49 16.26
CA ASN A 146 -3.63 2.22 15.05
C ASN A 146 -3.97 1.40 13.80
N LEU A 147 -4.93 1.86 12.99
CA LEU A 147 -5.36 1.25 11.73
C LEU A 147 -4.77 1.96 10.49
N PHE A 148 -3.60 2.57 10.62
CA PHE A 148 -2.92 3.25 9.50
C PHE A 148 -2.87 2.39 8.24
N VAL A 149 -2.46 1.13 8.36
CA VAL A 149 -2.33 0.20 7.22
C VAL A 149 -3.68 -0.02 6.51
N PHE A 150 -4.77 -0.21 7.27
CA PHE A 150 -6.09 -0.36 6.66
C PHE A 150 -6.52 0.92 5.93
N PHE A 151 -6.39 2.08 6.58
CA PHE A 151 -6.85 3.32 5.96
C PHE A 151 -6.00 3.77 4.79
N SER A 152 -4.68 3.52 4.78
CA SER A 152 -3.86 3.75 3.59
C SER A 152 -4.37 2.93 2.39
N LYS A 153 -4.73 1.66 2.59
CA LYS A 153 -5.31 0.80 1.55
C LYS A 153 -6.69 1.28 1.11
N TYR A 154 -7.58 1.60 2.06
CA TYR A 154 -8.92 2.10 1.76
C TYR A 154 -8.86 3.37 0.91
N ILE A 155 -8.08 4.36 1.34
CA ILE A 155 -7.91 5.65 0.66
C ILE A 155 -7.36 5.44 -0.76
N THR A 156 -6.29 4.66 -0.89
CA THR A 156 -5.67 4.39 -2.20
C THR A 156 -6.65 3.69 -3.13
N ARG A 157 -7.39 2.67 -2.66
CA ARG A 157 -8.36 1.93 -3.49
C ARG A 157 -9.56 2.78 -3.89
N VAL A 158 -10.10 3.63 -2.99
CA VAL A 158 -11.16 4.60 -3.36
C VAL A 158 -10.65 5.59 -4.40
N ASN A 159 -9.45 6.12 -4.22
CA ASN A 159 -8.82 7.07 -5.15
C ASN A 159 -8.65 6.45 -6.55
N GLN A 160 -8.11 5.22 -6.62
CA GLN A 160 -7.90 4.49 -7.87
C GLN A 160 -9.21 4.07 -8.52
N TYR A 161 -10.05 3.33 -7.79
CA TYR A 161 -11.19 2.65 -8.39
C TYR A 161 -12.41 3.55 -8.62
N CYS A 162 -12.61 4.56 -7.76
CA CYS A 162 -13.71 5.50 -7.93
C CYS A 162 -13.33 6.70 -8.82
N TYR A 163 -12.07 7.15 -8.76
CA TYR A 163 -11.70 8.43 -9.36
C TYR A 163 -10.62 8.35 -10.43
N ASP A 164 -10.10 7.15 -10.71
CA ASP A 164 -9.01 6.89 -11.68
C ASP A 164 -7.76 7.77 -11.40
N LYS A 165 -7.46 7.97 -10.11
CA LYS A 165 -6.34 8.78 -9.62
C LYS A 165 -5.30 7.93 -8.88
N THR A 166 -4.08 8.42 -8.79
CA THR A 166 -2.98 7.75 -8.09
C THR A 166 -2.27 8.69 -7.11
N ASP A 167 -3.05 9.50 -6.37
CA ASP A 167 -2.54 10.54 -5.47
C ASP A 167 -1.92 9.96 -4.19
N TYR A 168 -2.30 8.74 -3.80
CA TYR A 168 -1.93 8.14 -2.52
C TYR A 168 -1.22 6.79 -2.68
N SER A 169 -0.49 6.38 -1.65
CA SER A 169 0.29 5.13 -1.62
C SER A 169 -0.12 4.22 -0.48
N ILE A 170 -0.08 2.92 -0.72
CA ILE A 170 -0.38 1.90 0.29
C ILE A 170 0.81 1.76 1.24
N LEU A 171 0.55 1.76 2.56
CA LEU A 171 1.49 1.29 3.55
C LEU A 171 1.16 -0.14 3.96
N ASP A 172 2.01 -1.07 3.57
CA ASP A 172 1.99 -2.44 4.10
C ASP A 172 3.34 -2.83 4.69
N THR A 173 3.46 -4.07 5.15
CA THR A 173 4.69 -4.58 5.76
C THR A 173 5.83 -4.66 4.75
N VAL A 174 5.54 -4.99 3.48
CA VAL A 174 6.55 -5.09 2.42
C VAL A 174 7.12 -3.71 2.13
N VAL A 175 6.27 -2.72 1.88
CA VAL A 175 6.70 -1.34 1.63
C VAL A 175 7.46 -0.79 2.83
N LYS A 176 6.92 -0.94 4.05
CA LYS A 176 7.56 -0.46 5.28
C LYS A 176 8.99 -0.97 5.44
N ASN A 177 9.23 -2.25 5.19
CA ASN A 177 10.53 -2.88 5.43
C ASN A 177 11.54 -2.57 4.33
N ASN A 178 11.07 -2.33 3.11
CA ASN A 178 11.91 -2.33 1.91
C ASN A 178 12.08 -0.98 1.23
N LEU A 179 11.27 0.02 1.54
CA LEU A 179 11.39 1.36 0.97
C LEU A 179 12.81 1.96 1.15
N LYS A 180 13.50 1.63 2.26
CA LYS A 180 14.89 2.01 2.52
C LYS A 180 15.90 1.56 1.44
N HIS A 181 15.61 0.51 0.69
CA HIS A 181 16.50 0.00 -0.36
C HIS A 181 16.54 0.92 -1.59
N PHE A 182 15.54 1.78 -1.74
CA PHE A 182 15.41 2.74 -2.84
C PHE A 182 15.83 4.16 -2.43
N HIS A 183 16.47 4.28 -1.28
CA HIS A 183 16.95 5.54 -0.76
C HIS A 183 18.26 5.97 -1.43
N THR A 184 18.34 7.25 -1.84
CA THR A 184 19.61 7.90 -2.21
C THR A 184 20.11 8.73 -1.02
N ASN A 185 21.43 8.94 -0.94
CA ASN A 185 22.04 9.75 0.15
C ASN A 185 21.56 11.21 0.18
N GLU A 186 20.92 11.67 -0.91
CA GLU A 186 20.44 13.04 -1.08
C GLU A 186 19.06 13.30 -0.48
N THR A 187 18.25 12.26 -0.30
CA THR A 187 16.88 12.37 0.24
C THR A 187 16.66 11.34 1.34
N PRO A 188 16.90 11.68 2.63
CA PRO A 188 16.67 10.76 3.73
C PRO A 188 15.19 10.39 3.84
N ILE A 189 14.90 9.08 3.74
CA ILE A 189 13.54 8.58 3.99
C ILE A 189 13.25 8.77 5.48
N PRO A 190 12.14 9.45 5.83
CA PRO A 190 11.73 9.58 7.21
C PRO A 190 11.47 8.20 7.83
N ASN A 191 11.54 8.12 9.16
CA ASN A 191 11.20 6.89 9.86
C ASN A 191 9.71 6.57 9.68
N ILE A 192 9.41 5.60 8.84
CA ILE A 192 8.03 5.20 8.50
C ILE A 192 7.26 4.77 9.75
N GLU A 193 7.91 4.16 10.73
CA GLU A 193 7.25 3.78 11.98
C GLU A 193 6.84 5.00 12.82
N GLU A 194 7.60 6.09 12.75
CA GLU A 194 7.22 7.36 13.38
C GLU A 194 6.04 7.99 12.67
N LEU A 195 6.04 8.03 11.34
CA LEU A 195 4.89 8.53 10.56
C LEU A 195 3.62 7.72 10.86
N ARG A 196 3.75 6.40 10.95
CA ARG A 196 2.64 5.52 11.32
C ARG A 196 2.13 5.81 12.73
N LYS A 197 3.01 6.04 13.71
CA LYS A 197 2.63 6.36 15.10
C LYS A 197 2.02 7.75 15.24
N SER A 198 2.49 8.72 14.48
CA SER A 198 1.94 10.08 14.45
C SER A 198 0.70 10.21 13.56
N TYR A 199 0.32 9.17 12.82
CA TYR A 199 -0.75 9.20 11.83
C TYR A 199 -0.51 10.19 10.67
N ASP A 200 0.73 10.48 10.35
CA ASP A 200 1.13 11.44 9.31
C ASP A 200 1.11 10.78 7.92
N PHE A 201 -0.09 10.61 7.37
CA PHE A 201 -0.31 9.94 6.08
C PHE A 201 0.13 10.82 4.91
N ASP A 202 -0.10 12.12 4.99
CA ASP A 202 0.28 13.05 3.92
C ASP A 202 1.80 13.05 3.72
N ARG A 203 2.56 13.12 4.84
CA ARG A 203 4.02 13.01 4.79
C ARG A 203 4.48 11.61 4.34
N TYR A 204 3.76 10.56 4.70
CA TYR A 204 4.05 9.22 4.16
C TYR A 204 3.90 9.21 2.63
N CYS A 205 2.81 9.74 2.08
CA CYS A 205 2.62 9.84 0.63
C CYS A 205 3.69 10.71 -0.03
N ALA A 206 4.13 11.79 0.61
CA ALA A 206 5.17 12.68 0.09
C ALA A 206 6.55 12.02 -0.08
N ILE A 207 6.83 10.88 0.58
CA ILE A 207 8.10 10.13 0.41
C ILE A 207 8.31 9.73 -1.05
N PHE A 208 7.24 9.49 -1.80
CA PHE A 208 7.31 9.05 -3.21
C PHE A 208 7.48 10.20 -4.20
N ASN A 209 7.30 11.47 -3.79
CA ASN A 209 7.38 12.62 -4.68
C ASN A 209 8.71 12.72 -5.43
N PRO A 210 9.90 12.54 -4.79
CA PRO A 210 11.16 12.60 -5.52
C PRO A 210 11.29 11.55 -6.62
N ILE A 211 10.68 10.36 -6.45
CA ILE A 211 10.65 9.31 -7.48
C ILE A 211 9.75 9.75 -8.63
N LEU A 212 8.56 10.29 -8.32
CA LEU A 212 7.60 10.74 -9.32
C LEU A 212 8.12 11.97 -10.10
N GLU A 213 8.82 12.88 -9.45
CA GLU A 213 9.44 14.05 -10.08
C GLU A 213 10.55 13.65 -11.04
N ASN A 214 11.31 12.60 -10.71
CA ASN A 214 12.39 12.08 -11.57
C ASN A 214 11.87 11.26 -12.76
N PHE A 215 10.65 10.72 -12.68
CA PHE A 215 10.08 9.83 -13.69
C PHE A 215 8.65 10.26 -14.03
N SER A 216 8.51 11.16 -15.01
CA SER A 216 7.24 11.82 -15.38
C SER A 216 6.10 10.89 -15.82
N ASP A 217 6.42 9.66 -16.19
CA ASP A 217 5.48 8.65 -16.71
C ASP A 217 5.29 7.46 -15.74
N ILE A 218 5.75 7.61 -14.50
CA ILE A 218 5.57 6.64 -13.43
C ILE A 218 4.48 7.13 -12.47
N THR A 219 3.58 6.23 -12.08
CA THR A 219 2.54 6.48 -11.07
C THR A 219 2.90 5.85 -9.73
N ARG A 220 2.22 6.29 -8.64
CA ARG A 220 2.36 5.67 -7.31
C ARG A 220 1.98 4.20 -7.32
N GLU A 221 0.93 3.83 -8.06
CA GLU A 221 0.53 2.43 -8.23
C GLU A 221 1.65 1.58 -8.84
N MET A 222 2.34 2.10 -9.86
CA MET A 222 3.47 1.39 -10.47
C MET A 222 4.62 1.19 -9.48
N ILE A 223 4.90 2.19 -8.63
CA ILE A 223 5.90 2.08 -7.56
C ILE A 223 5.46 1.07 -6.49
N ASP A 224 4.20 1.08 -6.08
CA ASP A 224 3.64 0.13 -5.11
C ASP A 224 3.74 -1.31 -5.65
N HIS A 225 3.38 -1.55 -6.92
CA HIS A 225 3.55 -2.84 -7.58
C HIS A 225 5.02 -3.27 -7.63
N PHE A 226 5.93 -2.34 -7.95
CA PHE A 226 7.35 -2.63 -8.02
C PHE A 226 7.91 -3.06 -6.66
N ILE A 227 7.67 -2.27 -5.61
CA ILE A 227 8.17 -2.59 -4.26
C ILE A 227 7.56 -3.91 -3.76
N TRP A 228 6.23 -4.05 -3.88
CA TRP A 228 5.54 -5.24 -3.42
C TRP A 228 6.00 -6.49 -4.15
N PHE A 229 6.10 -6.47 -5.47
CA PHE A 229 6.50 -7.63 -6.24
C PHE A 229 7.96 -8.03 -6.01
N VAL A 230 8.86 -7.04 -5.99
CA VAL A 230 10.30 -7.29 -5.78
C VAL A 230 10.58 -7.94 -4.42
N PHE A 231 9.84 -7.53 -3.37
CA PHE A 231 10.12 -7.93 -1.97
C PHE A 231 9.07 -8.87 -1.35
N LYS A 232 8.12 -9.37 -2.12
CA LYS A 232 6.99 -10.18 -1.63
C LYS A 232 7.40 -11.38 -0.76
N GLU A 233 8.48 -12.06 -1.08
CA GLU A 233 8.93 -13.25 -0.34
C GLU A 233 9.64 -12.95 0.98
N GLU A 234 10.26 -11.78 1.13
CA GLU A 234 10.87 -11.38 2.41
C GLU A 234 9.83 -11.20 3.52
N ALA A 235 8.60 -10.81 3.17
CA ALA A 235 7.51 -10.64 4.13
C ALA A 235 6.92 -11.98 4.63
N VAL A 236 7.14 -13.08 3.93
CA VAL A 236 6.62 -14.42 4.28
C VAL A 236 7.60 -15.21 5.17
N GLY A 237 8.87 -14.82 5.22
CA GLY A 237 9.95 -15.54 5.93
C GLY A 237 10.03 -15.33 7.44
N ASP A 238 9.32 -14.36 7.98
CA ASP A 238 9.34 -14.00 9.42
C ASP A 238 8.11 -14.52 10.20
N LYS A 239 7.71 -15.77 9.89
CA LYS A 239 6.70 -16.49 10.71
C LYS A 239 7.29 -17.65 11.46
#